data_021d70a616b14c0830bd599407e65161
#
_entry.id   021d70a616b14c0830bd599407e65161
#
_cell.length_a   1.000
_cell.length_b   1.000
_cell.length_c   1.000
_cell.angle_alpha   90.00
_cell.angle_beta   90.00
_cell.angle_gamma   90.00
#
_symmetry.space_group_name_H-M   'P 1'
#
loop_
_entity.id
_entity.type
_entity.pdbx_description
1 polymer ?
#
loop_
_entity_poly.entity_id
_entity_poly.type
_entity_poly.pdbx_seq_one_letter_code
_entity_poly.pdbx_strand_id
1 'polypeptide(L)'
;GLGDVYKRQIYDADGKVVTSYDKKLAKRKEEQKKDKRNTLITRITLIVVLVAVAAALIFAIGKKVNERYGTAVTVNGEKIGRVEYDFYYHMGINNFMNTYGSYASYFGLDTGSDLSKQTYRGDETWADYFGVNAVEMIKEMRALSAEADKNSFSYDDTDDYNEFNSSIEKAASDDGSSVKDYYKKTFGDYATQSSIESYVKQYLRANAYYDDYQKNLTFSDAEINDYYNENKDKYDVVDYRYLEVADLDKANEMLASITDGSSFRALCPQYAADDLKSGYETDDKSLATGATQSSITTGAEVTSWLFDSARKEGDKTVVTVADDNKNYVLYFGSRYLTDAQKSIMTDSMKSSKSQEYINSLIDGMTSQSGTVKIYEETAGSADGE
;
A
#
# COMPACT_ATOMS: atom_id res chain seq x y z
N GLY A 1 -21.53 27.66 -4.92
CA GLY A 1 -22.19 26.71 -5.75
C GLY A 1 -22.37 25.37 -5.06
N LEU A 2 -23.59 25.15 -4.60
CA LEU A 2 -24.04 23.89 -3.96
C LEU A 2 -24.67 22.97 -5.04
N GLY A 3 -23.90 22.55 -6.03
CA GLY A 3 -24.47 21.94 -7.22
C GLY A 3 -23.98 20.56 -7.65
N ASP A 4 -23.25 19.79 -6.85
CA ASP A 4 -22.64 18.55 -7.37
C ASP A 4 -22.73 17.30 -6.47
N VAL A 5 -23.83 17.10 -5.75
CA VAL A 5 -23.97 15.93 -4.86
C VAL A 5 -24.69 14.73 -5.52
N TYR A 6 -25.26 14.88 -6.71
CA TYR A 6 -25.95 13.77 -7.38
C TYR A 6 -25.10 13.16 -8.50
N LYS A 7 -24.25 12.22 -8.18
CA LYS A 7 -23.58 11.37 -9.19
C LYS A 7 -24.61 10.48 -9.86
N ARG A 8 -24.80 10.67 -11.21
CA ARG A 8 -25.63 9.78 -12.04
C ARG A 8 -25.27 8.32 -11.80
N GLN A 9 -26.25 7.49 -11.52
CA GLN A 9 -26.08 6.04 -11.54
C GLN A 9 -25.72 5.61 -12.96
N ILE A 10 -24.66 4.81 -13.07
CA ILE A 10 -24.17 4.27 -14.33
C ILE A 10 -24.42 2.78 -14.30
N TYR A 11 -24.99 2.24 -15.38
CA TYR A 11 -25.26 0.81 -15.55
C TYR A 11 -24.17 0.20 -16.43
N ASP A 12 -23.80 -1.06 -16.17
CA ASP A 12 -22.94 -1.85 -17.06
C ASP A 12 -23.74 -2.42 -18.23
N ALA A 13 -23.05 -3.15 -19.15
CA ALA A 13 -23.67 -3.74 -20.33
C ALA A 13 -24.77 -4.78 -20.01
N ASP A 14 -24.81 -5.30 -18.77
CA ASP A 14 -25.76 -6.28 -18.29
C ASP A 14 -26.90 -5.65 -17.46
N GLY A 15 -26.99 -4.33 -17.42
CA GLY A 15 -28.05 -3.57 -16.73
C GLY A 15 -27.93 -3.54 -15.21
N LYS A 16 -26.79 -3.89 -14.63
CA LYS A 16 -26.51 -3.77 -13.21
C LYS A 16 -26.05 -2.36 -12.87
N VAL A 17 -26.54 -1.82 -11.75
CA VAL A 17 -26.10 -0.52 -11.23
C VAL A 17 -24.62 -0.61 -10.85
N VAL A 18 -23.80 0.12 -11.60
CA VAL A 18 -22.37 0.27 -11.27
C VAL A 18 -22.26 1.32 -10.18
N THR A 19 -22.06 0.87 -8.97
CA THR A 19 -21.83 1.75 -7.82
C THR A 19 -20.46 2.42 -7.93
N SER A 20 -20.28 3.54 -7.22
CA SER A 20 -18.94 4.17 -7.10
C SER A 20 -17.92 3.20 -6.51
N TYR A 21 -18.39 2.19 -5.79
CA TYR A 21 -17.60 1.11 -5.24
C TYR A 21 -17.18 0.11 -6.32
N ASP A 22 -18.07 -0.34 -7.20
CA ASP A 22 -17.73 -1.25 -8.31
C ASP A 22 -16.71 -0.62 -9.25
N LYS A 23 -16.85 0.67 -9.53
CA LYS A 23 -15.84 1.44 -10.27
C LYS A 23 -14.51 1.52 -9.54
N LYS A 24 -14.53 1.75 -8.20
CA LYS A 24 -13.31 1.74 -7.39
C LYS A 24 -12.70 0.33 -7.33
N LEU A 25 -13.53 -0.71 -7.28
CA LEU A 25 -13.08 -2.09 -7.22
C LEU A 25 -12.51 -2.58 -8.56
N ALA A 26 -13.17 -2.30 -9.68
CA ALA A 26 -12.67 -2.57 -11.03
C ALA A 26 -11.36 -1.81 -11.27
N LYS A 27 -11.32 -0.54 -10.87
CA LYS A 27 -10.12 0.28 -10.92
C LYS A 27 -9.01 -0.27 -10.03
N ARG A 28 -9.32 -0.73 -8.81
CA ARG A 28 -8.35 -1.40 -7.92
C ARG A 28 -7.86 -2.73 -8.48
N LYS A 29 -8.71 -3.54 -9.13
CA LYS A 29 -8.29 -4.80 -9.79
C LYS A 29 -7.39 -4.54 -11.00
N GLU A 30 -7.68 -3.52 -11.79
CA GLU A 30 -6.78 -3.08 -12.87
C GLU A 30 -5.49 -2.47 -12.33
N GLU A 31 -5.59 -1.67 -11.27
CA GLU A 31 -4.44 -1.10 -10.56
C GLU A 31 -3.59 -2.22 -9.94
N GLN A 32 -4.19 -3.21 -9.29
CA GLN A 32 -3.45 -4.36 -8.75
C GLN A 32 -2.83 -5.26 -9.82
N LYS A 33 -3.47 -5.42 -10.99
CA LYS A 33 -2.87 -6.15 -12.12
C LYS A 33 -1.71 -5.37 -12.77
N LYS A 34 -1.84 -4.05 -12.85
CA LYS A 34 -0.74 -3.16 -13.27
C LYS A 34 0.35 -3.07 -12.19
N ASP A 35 -0.05 -2.99 -10.90
CA ASP A 35 0.90 -2.90 -9.79
C ASP A 35 1.75 -4.16 -9.62
N LYS A 36 1.20 -5.36 -9.82
CA LYS A 36 1.99 -6.61 -9.69
C LYS A 36 3.08 -6.71 -10.77
N ARG A 37 2.80 -6.26 -11.99
CA ARG A 37 3.79 -6.25 -13.07
C ARG A 37 4.68 -5.01 -13.04
N ASN A 38 4.14 -3.88 -12.62
CA ASN A 38 4.89 -2.63 -12.49
C ASN A 38 5.63 -2.51 -11.16
N THR A 39 5.28 -3.31 -10.12
CA THR A 39 5.86 -3.11 -8.78
C THR A 39 7.37 -3.38 -8.78
N LEU A 40 7.83 -4.41 -9.48
CA LEU A 40 9.26 -4.67 -9.60
C LEU A 40 9.94 -3.60 -10.47
N ILE A 41 9.38 -3.37 -11.65
CA ILE A 41 9.90 -2.39 -12.63
C ILE A 41 9.72 -0.96 -12.09
N THR A 42 8.57 -0.65 -11.49
CA THR A 42 8.33 0.67 -10.89
C THR A 42 9.16 0.89 -9.63
N ARG A 43 9.39 -0.13 -8.79
CA ARG A 43 10.34 -0.03 -7.68
C ARG A 43 11.75 0.24 -8.21
N ILE A 44 12.18 -0.46 -9.24
CA ILE A 44 13.50 -0.25 -9.88
C ILE A 44 13.53 1.11 -10.61
N THR A 45 12.50 1.44 -11.39
CA THR A 45 12.45 2.71 -12.17
C THR A 45 12.32 3.93 -11.26
N LEU A 46 11.54 3.82 -10.18
CA LEU A 46 11.39 4.91 -9.20
C LEU A 46 12.63 5.07 -8.31
N ILE A 47 13.37 3.98 -8.02
CA ILE A 47 14.70 4.05 -7.41
C ILE A 47 15.58 4.99 -8.24
N VAL A 48 15.50 4.91 -9.56
CA VAL A 48 16.29 5.68 -10.48
C VAL A 48 15.92 7.18 -10.51
N VAL A 49 14.64 7.52 -10.38
CA VAL A 49 14.17 8.90 -10.57
C VAL A 49 14.40 9.81 -9.35
N LEU A 50 14.39 9.25 -8.13
CA LEU A 50 14.40 10.07 -6.90
C LEU A 50 15.80 10.43 -6.39
N VAL A 51 16.83 9.85 -6.94
CA VAL A 51 18.21 10.04 -6.46
C VAL A 51 18.89 11.30 -6.98
N ALA A 52 18.26 12.04 -7.90
CA ALA A 52 18.79 13.33 -8.36
C ALA A 52 19.06 14.35 -7.22
N VAL A 53 18.39 14.17 -6.09
CA VAL A 53 18.47 15.10 -4.94
C VAL A 53 19.54 14.71 -3.92
N ALA A 54 19.84 13.40 -3.78
CA ALA A 54 20.77 12.90 -2.74
C ALA A 54 22.26 13.06 -3.08
N ALA A 55 22.60 13.40 -4.30
CA ALA A 55 23.98 13.36 -4.79
C ALA A 55 24.91 14.49 -4.36
N ALA A 56 24.41 15.58 -3.83
CA ALA A 56 25.25 16.73 -3.47
C ALA A 56 26.13 16.51 -2.22
N LEU A 57 25.86 15.44 -1.45
CA LEU A 57 26.40 15.31 -0.09
C LEU A 57 27.56 14.34 0.07
N ILE A 58 27.72 13.37 -0.80
CA ILE A 58 28.73 12.32 -0.61
C ILE A 58 30.10 12.74 -1.18
N PHE A 59 30.17 13.91 -1.83
CA PHE A 59 31.42 14.40 -2.45
C PHE A 59 32.49 14.89 -1.46
N ALA A 60 32.16 15.02 -0.16
CA ALA A 60 33.06 15.69 0.80
C ALA A 60 34.04 14.77 1.55
N ILE A 61 33.94 13.46 1.42
CA ILE A 61 34.83 12.55 2.17
C ILE A 61 35.60 11.62 1.24
N GLY A 62 36.63 12.17 0.59
CA GLY A 62 37.63 11.32 -0.06
C GLY A 62 38.44 10.60 0.97
N LYS A 63 38.41 9.26 1.00
CA LYS A 63 39.51 8.47 1.59
C LYS A 63 39.41 6.95 1.37
N LYS A 64 40.51 6.41 0.91
CA LYS A 64 41.21 5.13 1.15
C LYS A 64 40.64 3.86 0.53
N VAL A 65 41.56 3.14 -0.13
CA VAL A 65 41.37 1.82 -0.78
C VAL A 65 40.69 0.78 0.13
N ASN A 66 40.90 0.87 1.44
CA ASN A 66 40.26 -0.02 2.42
C ASN A 66 38.73 0.15 2.55
N GLU A 67 38.19 1.33 2.25
CA GLU A 67 36.76 1.59 2.36
C GLU A 67 35.96 0.89 1.27
N ARG A 68 36.56 0.64 0.13
CA ARG A 68 35.92 -0.03 -1.02
C ARG A 68 35.77 -1.53 -0.84
N TYR A 69 36.75 -2.18 -0.20
CA TYR A 69 36.88 -3.64 -0.16
C TYR A 69 36.68 -4.22 1.25
N GLY A 70 36.46 -3.39 2.25
CA GLY A 70 36.24 -3.81 3.61
C GLY A 70 34.85 -4.42 3.83
N THR A 71 34.71 -5.17 4.91
CA THR A 71 33.42 -5.69 5.38
C THR A 71 32.60 -4.53 5.94
N ALA A 72 31.45 -4.29 5.39
CA ALA A 72 30.48 -3.30 5.89
C ALA A 72 29.73 -3.83 7.11
N VAL A 73 29.13 -4.98 6.97
CA VAL A 73 28.42 -5.71 8.03
C VAL A 73 28.68 -7.21 7.82
N THR A 74 28.47 -7.98 8.89
CA THR A 74 28.40 -9.44 8.78
C THR A 74 26.96 -9.86 9.08
N VAL A 75 26.33 -10.58 8.18
CA VAL A 75 24.95 -11.05 8.31
C VAL A 75 24.96 -12.58 8.34
N ASN A 76 24.45 -13.15 9.40
CA ASN A 76 24.41 -14.62 9.60
C ASN A 76 25.76 -15.31 9.33
N GLY A 77 26.87 -14.66 9.73
CA GLY A 77 28.24 -15.15 9.52
C GLY A 77 28.85 -14.83 8.14
N GLU A 78 28.08 -14.33 7.20
CA GLU A 78 28.56 -13.93 5.87
C GLU A 78 29.00 -12.46 5.88
N LYS A 79 30.19 -12.20 5.34
CA LYS A 79 30.75 -10.85 5.23
C LYS A 79 30.13 -10.12 4.03
N ILE A 80 29.48 -9.00 4.30
CA ILE A 80 28.87 -8.12 3.30
C ILE A 80 29.81 -6.97 3.01
N GLY A 81 30.18 -6.82 1.75
CA GLY A 81 31.07 -5.74 1.29
C GLY A 81 30.34 -4.40 1.18
N ARG A 82 31.15 -3.32 1.05
CA ARG A 82 30.65 -1.95 0.95
C ARG A 82 29.67 -1.77 -0.21
N VAL A 83 29.97 -2.28 -1.39
CA VAL A 83 29.13 -2.09 -2.60
C VAL A 83 27.75 -2.71 -2.42
N GLU A 84 27.69 -3.90 -1.85
CA GLU A 84 26.42 -4.58 -1.57
C GLU A 84 25.60 -3.85 -0.52
N TYR A 85 26.25 -3.47 0.58
CA TYR A 85 25.59 -2.71 1.63
C TYR A 85 25.03 -1.37 1.10
N ASP A 86 25.84 -0.61 0.39
CA ASP A 86 25.43 0.66 -0.20
C ASP A 86 24.27 0.49 -1.17
N PHE A 87 24.24 -0.59 -1.95
CA PHE A 87 23.15 -0.92 -2.85
C PHE A 87 21.82 -1.02 -2.07
N TYR A 88 21.77 -1.79 -1.00
CA TYR A 88 20.54 -1.94 -0.20
C TYR A 88 20.23 -0.70 0.65
N TYR A 89 21.24 0.00 1.14
CA TYR A 89 21.07 1.25 1.87
C TYR A 89 20.35 2.31 1.02
N HIS A 90 20.82 2.51 -0.19
CA HIS A 90 20.20 3.45 -1.13
C HIS A 90 18.83 2.96 -1.62
N MET A 91 18.64 1.66 -1.77
CA MET A 91 17.31 1.12 -2.03
C MET A 91 16.33 1.47 -0.90
N GLY A 92 16.75 1.39 0.34
CA GLY A 92 15.93 1.78 1.50
C GLY A 92 15.49 3.24 1.43
N ILE A 93 16.42 4.16 1.14
CA ILE A 93 16.13 5.59 0.94
C ILE A 93 15.10 5.77 -0.18
N ASN A 94 15.34 5.13 -1.33
CA ASN A 94 14.49 5.27 -2.49
C ASN A 94 13.08 4.69 -2.25
N ASN A 95 12.97 3.55 -1.57
CA ASN A 95 11.68 2.98 -1.19
C ASN A 95 10.89 3.91 -0.27
N PHE A 96 11.58 4.54 0.69
CA PHE A 96 10.98 5.53 1.57
C PHE A 96 10.47 6.74 0.78
N MET A 97 11.31 7.30 -0.08
CA MET A 97 10.94 8.45 -0.91
C MET A 97 9.80 8.12 -1.89
N ASN A 98 9.75 6.90 -2.41
CA ASN A 98 8.65 6.43 -3.25
C ASN A 98 7.32 6.33 -2.50
N THR A 99 7.39 5.94 -1.24
CA THR A 99 6.19 5.78 -0.40
C THR A 99 5.66 7.12 0.06
N TYR A 100 6.53 8.00 0.49
CA TYR A 100 6.17 9.25 1.16
C TYR A 100 6.38 10.51 0.30
N GLY A 101 7.24 10.47 -0.73
CA GLY A 101 7.45 11.55 -1.69
C GLY A 101 7.75 12.89 -1.02
N SER A 102 6.99 13.91 -1.39
CA SER A 102 7.12 15.26 -0.81
C SER A 102 6.76 15.34 0.68
N TYR A 103 6.08 14.33 1.22
CA TYR A 103 5.79 14.25 2.66
C TYR A 103 6.99 13.84 3.50
N ALA A 104 8.11 13.39 2.90
CA ALA A 104 9.32 12.99 3.63
C ALA A 104 9.83 14.10 4.57
N SER A 105 9.72 15.36 4.16
CA SER A 105 10.11 16.51 4.97
C SER A 105 9.27 16.68 6.26
N TYR A 106 8.01 16.23 6.28
CA TYR A 106 7.19 16.23 7.49
C TYR A 106 7.70 15.24 8.54
N PHE A 107 8.44 14.22 8.11
CA PHE A 107 9.13 13.28 9.00
C PHE A 107 10.55 13.77 9.38
N GLY A 108 10.94 14.97 8.95
CA GLY A 108 12.26 15.53 9.22
C GLY A 108 13.37 14.98 8.31
N LEU A 109 13.03 14.28 7.21
CA LEU A 109 14.00 13.76 6.27
C LEU A 109 14.29 14.78 5.16
N ASP A 110 15.56 15.16 5.05
CA ASP A 110 16.12 15.92 3.94
C ASP A 110 17.21 15.08 3.26
N THR A 111 16.89 14.46 2.14
CA THR A 111 17.82 13.65 1.37
C THR A 111 18.95 14.47 0.70
N GLY A 112 18.82 15.79 0.67
CA GLY A 112 19.85 16.73 0.23
C GLY A 112 20.90 17.08 1.30
N SER A 113 20.75 16.59 2.54
CA SER A 113 21.64 16.85 3.66
C SER A 113 22.19 15.56 4.29
N ASP A 114 23.21 15.68 5.11
CA ASP A 114 23.85 14.53 5.80
C ASP A 114 22.87 13.84 6.73
N LEU A 115 22.52 12.59 6.40
CA LEU A 115 21.52 11.79 7.12
C LEU A 115 22.00 11.40 8.53
N SER A 116 23.30 11.33 8.76
CA SER A 116 23.86 11.03 10.09
C SER A 116 23.70 12.17 11.09
N LYS A 117 23.31 13.35 10.61
CA LYS A 117 23.04 14.55 11.44
C LYS A 117 21.56 14.87 11.60
N GLN A 118 20.70 14.04 11.02
CA GLN A 118 19.25 14.25 11.06
C GLN A 118 18.62 13.20 11.97
N THR A 119 17.94 13.66 13.00
CA THR A 119 17.25 12.78 13.94
C THR A 119 16.05 12.12 13.25
N TYR A 120 15.97 10.79 13.35
CA TYR A 120 14.79 10.01 13.00
C TYR A 120 13.84 9.87 14.19
N ARG A 121 14.34 9.30 15.29
CA ARG A 121 13.56 9.10 16.52
C ARG A 121 14.48 8.93 17.73
N GLY A 122 14.25 9.72 18.78
CA GLY A 122 15.12 9.68 19.96
C GLY A 122 16.56 10.05 19.58
N ASP A 123 17.50 9.17 19.87
CA ASP A 123 18.92 9.32 19.53
C ASP A 123 19.28 8.72 18.16
N GLU A 124 18.33 8.02 17.49
CA GLU A 124 18.55 7.43 16.17
C GLU A 124 18.52 8.48 15.07
N THR A 125 19.44 8.38 14.12
CA THR A 125 19.49 9.21 12.93
C THR A 125 18.78 8.55 11.74
N TRP A 126 18.50 9.31 10.69
CA TRP A 126 18.02 8.74 9.43
C TRP A 126 19.04 7.79 8.79
N ALA A 127 20.35 8.03 8.99
CA ALA A 127 21.38 7.11 8.57
C ALA A 127 21.27 5.76 9.30
N ASP A 128 21.00 5.77 10.59
CA ASP A 128 20.78 4.55 11.40
C ASP A 128 19.55 3.79 10.90
N TYR A 129 18.45 4.49 10.71
CA TYR A 129 17.21 3.90 10.20
C TYR A 129 17.41 3.17 8.87
N PHE A 130 18.05 3.84 7.88
CA PHE A 130 18.31 3.22 6.58
C PHE A 130 19.39 2.13 6.66
N GLY A 131 20.33 2.25 7.59
CA GLY A 131 21.32 1.21 7.87
C GLY A 131 20.69 -0.08 8.38
N VAL A 132 19.78 0.01 9.34
CA VAL A 132 18.99 -1.13 9.83
C VAL A 132 18.17 -1.74 8.69
N ASN A 133 17.48 -0.91 7.90
CA ASN A 133 16.70 -1.38 6.76
C ASN A 133 17.57 -2.12 5.73
N ALA A 134 18.78 -1.63 5.46
CA ALA A 134 19.70 -2.30 4.53
C ALA A 134 20.05 -3.72 5.03
N VAL A 135 20.34 -3.86 6.32
CA VAL A 135 20.65 -5.16 6.93
C VAL A 135 19.46 -6.12 6.85
N GLU A 136 18.26 -5.64 7.15
CA GLU A 136 17.04 -6.47 7.04
C GLU A 136 16.77 -6.89 5.59
N MET A 137 16.93 -5.98 4.62
CA MET A 137 16.81 -6.32 3.19
C MET A 137 17.85 -7.38 2.77
N ILE A 138 19.09 -7.28 3.26
CA ILE A 138 20.13 -8.28 2.98
C ILE A 138 19.72 -9.64 3.56
N LYS A 139 19.22 -9.70 4.80
CA LYS A 139 18.71 -10.92 5.41
C LYS A 139 17.60 -11.54 4.58
N GLU A 140 16.62 -10.75 4.17
CA GLU A 140 15.50 -11.19 3.33
C GLU A 140 15.99 -11.75 1.99
N MET A 141 16.88 -11.04 1.31
CA MET A 141 17.42 -11.48 0.01
C MET A 141 18.22 -12.78 0.13
N ARG A 142 19.01 -12.95 1.21
CA ARG A 142 19.73 -14.20 1.49
C ARG A 142 18.78 -15.35 1.78
N ALA A 143 17.77 -15.11 2.60
CA ALA A 143 16.79 -16.12 2.99
C ALA A 143 15.95 -16.57 1.78
N LEU A 144 15.41 -15.64 1.01
CA LEU A 144 14.62 -15.94 -0.18
C LEU A 144 15.47 -16.64 -1.26
N SER A 145 16.72 -16.21 -1.46
CA SER A 145 17.63 -16.89 -2.39
C SER A 145 17.91 -18.32 -1.99
N ALA A 146 18.15 -18.57 -0.69
CA ALA A 146 18.35 -19.92 -0.17
C ALA A 146 17.12 -20.81 -0.34
N GLU A 147 15.93 -20.28 -0.08
CA GLU A 147 14.68 -21.02 -0.30
C GLU A 147 14.39 -21.24 -1.80
N ALA A 148 14.69 -20.27 -2.67
CA ALA A 148 14.61 -20.45 -4.11
C ALA A 148 15.52 -21.58 -4.61
N ASP A 149 16.75 -21.66 -4.08
CA ASP A 149 17.69 -22.74 -4.41
C ASP A 149 17.20 -24.10 -3.90
N LYS A 150 16.75 -24.17 -2.65
CA LYS A 150 16.19 -25.38 -2.03
C LYS A 150 14.98 -25.91 -2.79
N ASN A 151 14.16 -25.02 -3.32
CA ASN A 151 12.98 -25.38 -4.10
C ASN A 151 13.25 -25.50 -5.61
N SER A 152 14.52 -25.42 -6.05
CA SER A 152 14.91 -25.48 -7.45
C SER A 152 14.16 -24.49 -8.34
N PHE A 153 13.89 -23.28 -7.80
CA PHE A 153 13.17 -22.24 -8.50
C PHE A 153 13.99 -21.69 -9.68
N SER A 154 13.42 -21.77 -10.88
CA SER A 154 14.03 -21.27 -12.11
C SER A 154 13.47 -19.90 -12.45
N TYR A 155 14.38 -18.96 -12.72
CA TYR A 155 14.04 -17.60 -13.12
C TYR A 155 15.05 -17.10 -14.15
N ASP A 156 14.57 -16.63 -15.29
CA ASP A 156 15.39 -15.97 -16.31
C ASP A 156 15.35 -14.47 -16.06
N ASP A 157 16.46 -13.93 -15.60
CA ASP A 157 16.60 -12.51 -15.25
C ASP A 157 16.93 -11.60 -16.45
N THR A 158 17.08 -12.16 -17.65
CA THR A 158 17.64 -11.45 -18.82
C THR A 158 16.85 -10.19 -19.18
N ASP A 159 15.52 -10.34 -19.34
CA ASP A 159 14.69 -9.22 -19.77
C ASP A 159 14.57 -8.17 -18.65
N ASP A 160 14.36 -8.59 -17.41
CA ASP A 160 14.21 -7.68 -16.28
C ASP A 160 15.52 -6.95 -15.97
N TYR A 161 16.65 -7.62 -16.09
CA TYR A 161 17.96 -6.98 -15.94
C TYR A 161 18.27 -5.98 -17.07
N ASN A 162 17.90 -6.30 -18.32
CA ASN A 162 18.03 -5.37 -19.43
C ASN A 162 17.12 -4.14 -19.24
N GLU A 163 15.90 -4.34 -18.75
CA GLU A 163 14.97 -3.24 -18.45
C GLU A 163 15.51 -2.35 -17.31
N PHE A 164 16.08 -2.96 -16.26
CA PHE A 164 16.79 -2.22 -15.21
C PHE A 164 17.88 -1.33 -15.79
N ASN A 165 18.77 -1.88 -16.61
CA ASN A 165 19.87 -1.10 -17.22
C ASN A 165 19.34 0.03 -18.13
N SER A 166 18.34 -0.25 -18.95
CA SER A 166 17.73 0.75 -19.84
C SER A 166 17.09 1.89 -19.03
N SER A 167 16.49 1.58 -17.88
CA SER A 167 15.93 2.58 -16.98
C SER A 167 17.01 3.47 -16.37
N ILE A 168 18.16 2.89 -16.00
CA ILE A 168 19.32 3.65 -15.54
C ILE A 168 19.89 4.57 -16.63
N GLU A 169 20.05 4.06 -17.86
CA GLU A 169 20.53 4.86 -18.99
C GLU A 169 19.61 6.04 -19.28
N LYS A 170 18.29 5.78 -19.30
CA LYS A 170 17.30 6.83 -19.50
C LYS A 170 17.37 7.88 -18.41
N ALA A 171 17.41 7.46 -17.16
CA ALA A 171 17.43 8.39 -16.03
C ALA A 171 18.74 9.20 -15.96
N ALA A 172 19.86 8.61 -16.30
CA ALA A 172 21.13 9.33 -16.45
C ALA A 172 21.04 10.41 -17.53
N SER A 173 20.40 10.08 -18.66
CA SER A 173 20.16 11.05 -19.75
C SER A 173 19.25 12.19 -19.30
N ASP A 174 18.16 11.87 -18.60
CA ASP A 174 17.20 12.87 -18.09
C ASP A 174 17.85 13.78 -17.02
N ASP A 175 18.81 13.25 -16.25
CA ASP A 175 19.60 13.98 -15.24
C ASP A 175 20.76 14.79 -15.84
N GLY A 176 21.09 14.58 -17.11
CA GLY A 176 22.24 15.18 -17.78
C GLY A 176 23.58 14.67 -17.27
N SER A 177 23.64 13.52 -16.63
CA SER A 177 24.84 12.88 -16.11
C SER A 177 25.30 11.72 -16.98
N SER A 178 26.57 11.30 -16.79
CA SER A 178 27.01 10.04 -17.38
C SER A 178 26.36 8.85 -16.69
N VAL A 179 26.11 7.73 -17.39
CA VAL A 179 25.60 6.48 -16.81
C VAL A 179 26.46 6.05 -15.63
N LYS A 180 27.77 6.15 -15.73
CA LYS A 180 28.72 5.82 -14.66
C LYS A 180 28.51 6.68 -13.40
N ASP A 181 28.35 7.97 -13.58
CA ASP A 181 28.13 8.88 -12.44
C ASP A 181 26.73 8.68 -11.85
N TYR A 182 25.78 8.32 -12.69
CA TYR A 182 24.43 8.00 -12.25
C TYR A 182 24.38 6.73 -11.37
N TYR A 183 25.11 5.66 -11.74
CA TYR A 183 25.26 4.48 -10.88
C TYR A 183 25.79 4.84 -9.48
N LYS A 184 26.82 5.68 -9.43
CA LYS A 184 27.40 6.12 -8.15
C LYS A 184 26.41 6.93 -7.32
N LYS A 185 25.75 7.86 -8.00
CA LYS A 185 24.73 8.71 -7.42
C LYS A 185 23.60 7.90 -6.81
N THR A 186 23.21 6.81 -7.50
CA THR A 186 22.03 6.01 -7.18
C THR A 186 22.30 4.92 -6.16
N PHE A 187 23.48 4.30 -6.19
CA PHE A 187 23.79 3.09 -5.43
C PHE A 187 25.07 3.18 -4.59
N GLY A 188 25.66 4.37 -4.51
CA GLY A 188 26.87 4.63 -3.71
C GLY A 188 28.14 4.77 -4.54
N ASP A 189 29.17 5.37 -3.94
CA ASP A 189 30.39 5.83 -4.58
C ASP A 189 31.15 4.78 -5.41
N TYR A 190 31.02 3.52 -5.04
CA TYR A 190 31.73 2.41 -5.68
C TYR A 190 30.84 1.61 -6.65
N ALA A 191 29.59 2.02 -6.83
CA ALA A 191 28.65 1.34 -7.72
C ALA A 191 28.98 1.59 -9.19
N THR A 192 28.97 0.52 -9.95
CA THR A 192 29.00 0.49 -11.42
C THR A 192 28.03 -0.58 -11.87
N GLN A 193 27.62 -0.56 -13.13
CA GLN A 193 26.78 -1.62 -13.68
C GLN A 193 27.32 -3.01 -13.34
N SER A 194 28.61 -3.26 -13.57
CA SER A 194 29.21 -4.58 -13.30
C SER A 194 29.39 -4.89 -11.83
N SER A 195 29.60 -3.89 -10.96
CA SER A 195 29.81 -4.15 -9.53
C SER A 195 28.55 -4.46 -8.76
N ILE A 196 27.38 -4.05 -9.27
CA ILE A 196 26.08 -4.33 -8.63
C ILE A 196 25.25 -5.37 -9.38
N GLU A 197 25.67 -5.84 -10.54
CA GLU A 197 24.93 -6.80 -11.37
C GLU A 197 24.44 -8.01 -10.58
N SER A 198 25.32 -8.63 -9.79
CA SER A 198 24.97 -9.83 -9.01
C SER A 198 23.90 -9.53 -7.95
N TYR A 199 23.93 -8.34 -7.35
CA TYR A 199 22.95 -7.93 -6.34
C TYR A 199 21.60 -7.62 -6.97
N VAL A 200 21.60 -6.95 -8.13
CA VAL A 200 20.39 -6.71 -8.91
C VAL A 200 19.74 -8.04 -9.32
N LYS A 201 20.52 -8.96 -9.90
CA LYS A 201 20.01 -10.27 -10.31
C LYS A 201 19.50 -11.11 -9.14
N GLN A 202 20.20 -11.08 -8.00
CA GLN A 202 19.75 -11.72 -6.79
C GLN A 202 18.43 -11.13 -6.30
N TYR A 203 18.31 -9.80 -6.29
CA TYR A 203 17.10 -9.10 -5.92
C TYR A 203 15.93 -9.47 -6.84
N LEU A 204 16.12 -9.47 -8.15
CA LEU A 204 15.12 -9.86 -9.14
C LEU A 204 14.62 -11.29 -8.90
N ARG A 205 15.56 -12.25 -8.75
CA ARG A 205 15.24 -13.65 -8.53
C ARG A 205 14.53 -13.89 -7.19
N ALA A 206 15.01 -13.26 -6.12
CA ALA A 206 14.41 -13.38 -4.78
C ALA A 206 12.97 -12.87 -4.75
N ASN A 207 12.72 -11.72 -5.40
CA ASN A 207 11.36 -11.18 -5.53
C ASN A 207 10.47 -12.05 -6.42
N ALA A 208 10.99 -12.57 -7.52
CA ALA A 208 10.24 -13.49 -8.38
C ALA A 208 9.84 -14.76 -7.61
N TYR A 209 10.73 -15.31 -6.80
CA TYR A 209 10.43 -16.44 -5.92
C TYR A 209 9.35 -16.09 -4.88
N TYR A 210 9.46 -14.93 -4.25
CA TYR A 210 8.47 -14.46 -3.28
C TYR A 210 7.09 -14.28 -3.93
N ASP A 211 7.04 -13.69 -5.13
CA ASP A 211 5.79 -13.51 -5.87
C ASP A 211 5.17 -14.85 -6.28
N ASP A 212 6.01 -15.82 -6.70
CA ASP A 212 5.56 -17.18 -7.01
C ASP A 212 5.02 -17.88 -5.76
N TYR A 213 5.74 -17.79 -4.63
CA TYR A 213 5.27 -18.29 -3.35
C TYR A 213 3.90 -17.70 -2.99
N GLN A 214 3.75 -16.38 -3.02
CA GLN A 214 2.50 -15.69 -2.70
C GLN A 214 1.36 -16.10 -3.64
N LYS A 215 1.66 -16.21 -4.94
CA LYS A 215 0.68 -16.61 -5.97
C LYS A 215 0.14 -18.01 -5.73
N ASN A 216 1.00 -18.93 -5.31
CA ASN A 216 0.67 -20.34 -5.11
C ASN A 216 0.06 -20.64 -3.73
N LEU A 217 0.00 -19.64 -2.83
CA LEU A 217 -0.69 -19.80 -1.55
C LEU A 217 -2.18 -20.09 -1.78
N THR A 218 -2.65 -21.13 -1.12
CA THR A 218 -4.06 -21.51 -1.07
C THR A 218 -4.51 -21.61 0.38
N PHE A 219 -5.79 -21.37 0.61
CA PHE A 219 -6.41 -21.49 1.92
C PHE A 219 -7.60 -22.42 1.82
N SER A 220 -7.80 -23.21 2.85
CA SER A 220 -9.01 -24.03 3.01
C SER A 220 -10.24 -23.14 3.24
N ASP A 221 -11.41 -23.67 2.97
CA ASP A 221 -12.66 -22.97 3.26
C ASP A 221 -12.79 -22.63 4.76
N ALA A 222 -12.25 -23.47 5.64
CA ALA A 222 -12.25 -23.20 7.09
C ALA A 222 -11.40 -21.95 7.42
N GLU A 223 -10.16 -21.87 6.91
CA GLU A 223 -9.28 -20.70 7.11
C GLU A 223 -9.91 -19.41 6.57
N ILE A 224 -10.53 -19.49 5.39
CA ILE A 224 -11.22 -18.34 4.78
C ILE A 224 -12.40 -17.89 5.67
N ASN A 225 -13.20 -18.85 6.16
CA ASN A 225 -14.34 -18.55 7.00
C ASN A 225 -13.93 -17.99 8.38
N ASP A 226 -12.88 -18.54 8.98
CA ASP A 226 -12.37 -18.06 10.27
C ASP A 226 -11.87 -16.63 10.13
N TYR A 227 -11.04 -16.35 9.11
CA TYR A 227 -10.56 -15.01 8.84
C TYR A 227 -11.68 -14.02 8.53
N TYR A 228 -12.69 -14.45 7.75
CA TYR A 228 -13.86 -13.64 7.48
C TYR A 228 -14.63 -13.32 8.76
N ASN A 229 -14.88 -14.31 9.62
CA ASN A 229 -15.61 -14.12 10.86
C ASN A 229 -14.95 -13.10 11.80
N GLU A 230 -13.61 -13.07 11.81
CA GLU A 230 -12.82 -12.10 12.58
C GLU A 230 -12.80 -10.70 11.95
N ASN A 231 -13.09 -10.59 10.65
CA ASN A 231 -12.91 -9.36 9.87
C ASN A 231 -14.17 -8.92 9.12
N LYS A 232 -15.38 -9.36 9.53
CA LYS A 232 -16.65 -9.06 8.85
C LYS A 232 -16.84 -7.58 8.53
N ASP A 233 -16.59 -6.73 9.51
CA ASP A 233 -16.79 -5.28 9.37
C ASP A 233 -15.92 -4.67 8.28
N LYS A 234 -14.78 -5.28 8.01
CA LYS A 234 -13.83 -4.81 7.00
C LYS A 234 -14.24 -5.20 5.58
N TYR A 235 -14.90 -6.35 5.42
CA TYR A 235 -15.15 -6.96 4.11
C TYR A 235 -16.62 -7.01 3.71
N ASP A 236 -17.55 -6.95 4.66
CA ASP A 236 -18.95 -6.90 4.34
C ASP A 236 -19.35 -5.66 3.57
N VAL A 237 -20.36 -5.80 2.77
CA VAL A 237 -21.09 -4.71 2.13
C VAL A 237 -22.53 -4.72 2.59
N VAL A 238 -23.16 -3.56 2.50
CA VAL A 238 -24.58 -3.39 2.84
C VAL A 238 -25.37 -2.85 1.67
N ASP A 239 -26.59 -3.35 1.53
CA ASP A 239 -27.64 -2.73 0.71
C ASP A 239 -28.59 -1.98 1.62
N TYR A 240 -28.85 -0.74 1.32
CA TYR A 240 -29.72 0.08 2.13
C TYR A 240 -30.36 1.18 1.31
N ARG A 241 -31.42 1.76 1.85
CA ARG A 241 -32.04 2.98 1.32
C ARG A 241 -31.78 4.13 2.26
N TYR A 242 -31.62 5.30 1.68
CA TYR A 242 -31.44 6.53 2.43
C TYR A 242 -32.10 7.72 1.73
N LEU A 243 -32.55 8.68 2.52
CA LEU A 243 -33.00 9.99 2.07
C LEU A 243 -32.55 11.04 3.07
N GLU A 244 -31.91 12.09 2.59
CA GLU A 244 -31.69 13.29 3.38
C GLU A 244 -32.99 14.10 3.45
N VAL A 245 -33.46 14.39 4.67
CA VAL A 245 -34.65 15.19 4.95
C VAL A 245 -34.25 16.34 5.87
N ALA A 246 -34.46 17.57 5.40
CA ALA A 246 -33.98 18.76 6.09
C ALA A 246 -34.59 18.94 7.50
N ASP A 247 -35.85 18.61 7.64
CA ASP A 247 -36.62 18.77 8.87
C ASP A 247 -36.75 17.44 9.60
N LEU A 248 -36.38 17.41 10.90
CA LEU A 248 -36.38 16.20 11.70
C LEU A 248 -37.79 15.64 11.93
N ASP A 249 -38.79 16.50 12.10
CA ASP A 249 -40.18 16.06 12.31
C ASP A 249 -40.70 15.41 11.03
N LYS A 250 -40.41 15.95 9.86
CA LYS A 250 -40.72 15.33 8.57
C LYS A 250 -39.96 14.03 8.34
N ALA A 251 -38.72 13.94 8.77
CA ALA A 251 -37.96 12.69 8.72
C ALA A 251 -38.63 11.59 9.56
N ASN A 252 -39.09 11.92 10.76
CA ASN A 252 -39.82 11.00 11.64
C ASN A 252 -41.20 10.65 11.06
N GLU A 253 -41.91 11.59 10.43
CA GLU A 253 -43.18 11.33 9.74
C GLU A 253 -42.98 10.34 8.58
N MET A 254 -41.95 10.55 7.76
CA MET A 254 -41.55 9.59 6.71
C MET A 254 -41.26 8.22 7.30
N LEU A 255 -40.41 8.17 8.35
CA LEU A 255 -40.04 6.92 9.01
C LEU A 255 -41.28 6.12 9.49
N ALA A 256 -42.27 6.80 10.07
CA ALA A 256 -43.49 6.16 10.53
C ALA A 256 -44.33 5.56 9.37
N SER A 257 -44.22 6.15 8.17
CA SER A 257 -44.99 5.73 6.99
C SER A 257 -44.31 4.62 6.18
N ILE A 258 -43.05 4.30 6.47
CA ILE A 258 -42.30 3.22 5.78
C ILE A 258 -42.76 1.89 6.29
N THR A 259 -43.17 0.99 5.41
CA THR A 259 -43.51 -0.41 5.71
C THR A 259 -42.49 -1.40 5.16
N ASP A 260 -41.89 -1.05 4.03
CA ASP A 260 -40.88 -1.85 3.31
C ASP A 260 -40.01 -0.96 2.37
N GLY A 261 -39.10 -1.57 1.66
CA GLY A 261 -38.22 -0.84 0.72
C GLY A 261 -38.98 -0.18 -0.46
N SER A 262 -40.13 -0.73 -0.87
CA SER A 262 -40.96 -0.18 -1.93
C SER A 262 -41.70 1.09 -1.46
N SER A 263 -42.24 1.04 -0.26
CA SER A 263 -42.87 2.22 0.37
C SER A 263 -41.85 3.32 0.67
N PHE A 264 -40.60 2.96 1.05
CA PHE A 264 -39.51 3.92 1.18
C PHE A 264 -39.29 4.70 -0.13
N ARG A 265 -39.10 3.95 -1.23
CA ARG A 265 -38.93 4.56 -2.57
C ARG A 265 -40.10 5.47 -2.93
N ALA A 266 -41.33 5.00 -2.72
CA ALA A 266 -42.54 5.76 -3.08
C ALA A 266 -42.69 7.07 -2.29
N LEU A 267 -42.16 7.11 -1.07
CA LEU A 267 -42.21 8.30 -0.20
C LEU A 267 -41.12 9.33 -0.54
N CYS A 268 -40.01 8.92 -1.17
CA CYS A 268 -38.89 9.81 -1.44
C CYS A 268 -39.27 11.11 -2.17
N PRO A 269 -40.12 11.13 -3.26
CA PRO A 269 -40.49 12.35 -3.91
C PRO A 269 -41.28 13.35 -3.03
N GLN A 270 -41.98 12.83 -2.01
CA GLN A 270 -42.74 13.65 -1.09
C GLN A 270 -41.85 14.41 -0.09
N TYR A 271 -40.78 13.73 0.38
CA TYR A 271 -39.94 14.21 1.49
C TYR A 271 -38.57 14.77 1.05
N ALA A 272 -38.16 14.50 -0.17
CA ALA A 272 -36.93 15.06 -0.73
C ALA A 272 -37.00 16.60 -0.85
N ALA A 273 -35.85 17.25 -0.86
CA ALA A 273 -35.74 18.66 -1.16
C ALA A 273 -36.35 18.98 -2.56
N ASP A 274 -36.97 20.15 -2.72
CA ASP A 274 -37.76 20.49 -3.90
C ASP A 274 -36.99 20.37 -5.22
N ASP A 275 -35.74 20.71 -5.22
CA ASP A 275 -34.81 20.59 -6.38
C ASP A 275 -34.43 19.13 -6.71
N LEU A 276 -34.68 18.21 -5.82
CA LEU A 276 -34.30 16.79 -5.96
C LEU A 276 -35.50 15.87 -6.24
N LYS A 277 -36.71 16.32 -5.99
CA LYS A 277 -37.96 15.54 -6.11
C LYS A 277 -38.10 14.84 -7.45
N SER A 278 -37.93 15.55 -8.53
CA SER A 278 -38.06 15.01 -9.90
C SER A 278 -37.10 13.88 -10.20
N GLY A 279 -35.94 13.88 -9.55
CA GLY A 279 -34.95 12.79 -9.68
C GLY A 279 -35.40 11.51 -9.01
N TYR A 280 -36.17 11.57 -7.92
CA TYR A 280 -36.70 10.40 -7.24
C TYR A 280 -37.99 9.86 -7.91
N GLU A 281 -38.66 10.67 -8.73
CA GLU A 281 -39.84 10.22 -9.51
C GLU A 281 -39.41 9.27 -10.64
N THR A 282 -38.27 9.54 -11.27
CA THR A 282 -37.77 8.79 -12.44
C THR A 282 -36.82 7.68 -12.10
N ASP A 283 -35.97 7.88 -11.10
CA ASP A 283 -34.89 6.96 -10.72
C ASP A 283 -34.98 6.58 -9.24
N ASP A 284 -34.55 5.36 -8.90
CA ASP A 284 -34.41 4.91 -7.50
C ASP A 284 -33.09 5.40 -6.90
N LYS A 285 -32.98 6.70 -6.68
CA LYS A 285 -31.79 7.31 -6.07
C LYS A 285 -31.61 7.02 -4.59
N SER A 286 -32.66 6.47 -3.96
CA SER A 286 -32.60 6.14 -2.55
C SER A 286 -31.83 4.86 -2.26
N LEU A 287 -31.64 3.99 -3.26
CA LEU A 287 -31.02 2.68 -3.09
C LEU A 287 -29.50 2.78 -3.25
N ALA A 288 -28.77 2.35 -2.23
CA ALA A 288 -27.35 2.07 -2.28
C ALA A 288 -27.15 0.56 -2.16
N THR A 289 -26.38 -0.02 -3.06
CA THR A 289 -26.08 -1.47 -3.08
C THR A 289 -24.60 -1.71 -3.00
N GLY A 290 -24.19 -2.76 -2.28
CA GLY A 290 -22.80 -3.15 -2.16
C GLY A 290 -21.91 -2.08 -1.50
N ALA A 291 -22.45 -1.29 -0.60
CA ALA A 291 -21.71 -0.23 0.08
C ALA A 291 -20.79 -0.79 1.15
N THR A 292 -19.52 -0.44 1.12
CA THR A 292 -18.57 -0.70 2.21
C THR A 292 -18.59 0.43 3.22
N GLN A 293 -18.07 0.22 4.43
CA GLN A 293 -17.90 1.29 5.42
C GLN A 293 -17.19 2.52 4.84
N SER A 294 -16.14 2.31 4.07
CA SER A 294 -15.33 3.40 3.49
C SER A 294 -16.01 4.11 2.30
N SER A 295 -17.05 3.52 1.71
CA SER A 295 -17.79 4.13 0.59
C SER A 295 -18.95 4.99 1.03
N ILE A 296 -19.36 4.86 2.30
CA ILE A 296 -20.46 5.67 2.86
C ILE A 296 -19.90 7.04 3.25
N THR A 297 -20.43 8.07 2.63
CA THR A 297 -19.96 9.45 2.81
C THR A 297 -20.97 10.34 3.53
N THR A 298 -22.09 9.76 3.98
CA THR A 298 -23.19 10.50 4.63
C THR A 298 -22.90 10.84 6.10
N GLY A 299 -21.95 10.16 6.74
CA GLY A 299 -21.54 10.43 8.12
C GLY A 299 -21.20 9.15 8.89
N ALA A 300 -20.38 9.32 9.92
CA ALA A 300 -19.95 8.19 10.77
C ALA A 300 -21.12 7.53 11.50
N GLU A 301 -22.12 8.32 11.90
CA GLU A 301 -23.32 7.85 12.59
C GLU A 301 -24.16 6.94 11.69
N VAL A 302 -24.30 7.30 10.40
CA VAL A 302 -24.98 6.48 9.39
C VAL A 302 -24.22 5.17 9.19
N THR A 303 -22.90 5.24 9.01
CA THR A 303 -22.05 4.06 8.84
C THR A 303 -22.14 3.14 10.04
N SER A 304 -22.05 3.67 11.25
CA SER A 304 -22.14 2.90 12.50
C SER A 304 -23.49 2.19 12.64
N TRP A 305 -24.59 2.87 12.27
CA TRP A 305 -25.91 2.25 12.31
C TRP A 305 -26.04 1.12 11.30
N LEU A 306 -25.57 1.32 10.06
CA LEU A 306 -25.68 0.33 8.98
C LEU A 306 -24.83 -0.92 9.25
N PHE A 307 -23.69 -0.79 9.89
CA PHE A 307 -22.77 -1.91 10.18
C PHE A 307 -22.91 -2.48 11.59
N ASP A 308 -23.87 -2.03 12.37
CA ASP A 308 -24.18 -2.66 13.65
C ASP A 308 -24.54 -4.13 13.44
N SER A 309 -23.90 -5.03 14.18
CA SER A 309 -24.10 -6.47 14.09
C SER A 309 -25.54 -6.94 14.40
N ALA A 310 -26.32 -6.11 15.07
CA ALA A 310 -27.72 -6.38 15.38
C ALA A 310 -28.69 -6.04 14.23
N ARG A 311 -28.24 -5.36 13.17
CA ARG A 311 -29.11 -4.97 12.05
C ARG A 311 -29.74 -6.17 11.37
N LYS A 312 -31.04 -6.01 11.07
CA LYS A 312 -31.85 -6.99 10.34
C LYS A 312 -32.52 -6.31 9.15
N GLU A 313 -32.78 -7.07 8.11
CA GLU A 313 -33.58 -6.62 6.98
C GLU A 313 -34.89 -6.00 7.46
N GLY A 314 -35.20 -4.81 6.96
CA GLY A 314 -36.38 -4.04 7.37
C GLY A 314 -36.17 -3.09 8.54
N ASP A 315 -35.02 -3.14 9.22
CA ASP A 315 -34.70 -2.14 10.24
C ASP A 315 -34.65 -0.75 9.62
N LYS A 316 -35.22 0.21 10.32
CA LYS A 316 -35.31 1.60 9.84
C LYS A 316 -35.12 2.59 10.97
N THR A 317 -34.57 3.74 10.66
CA THR A 317 -34.34 4.81 11.65
C THR A 317 -34.21 6.17 10.99
N VAL A 318 -34.20 7.21 11.81
CA VAL A 318 -33.65 8.53 11.44
C VAL A 318 -32.32 8.68 12.17
N VAL A 319 -31.27 9.04 11.43
CA VAL A 319 -29.97 9.40 11.96
C VAL A 319 -29.72 10.88 11.69
N THR A 320 -29.40 11.63 12.73
CA THR A 320 -28.93 13.01 12.60
C THR A 320 -27.42 13.02 12.67
N VAL A 321 -26.77 13.53 11.60
CA VAL A 321 -25.34 13.74 11.54
C VAL A 321 -25.06 15.12 12.12
N ALA A 322 -24.39 15.14 13.27
CA ALA A 322 -24.25 16.34 14.09
C ALA A 322 -23.43 17.44 13.43
N ASP A 323 -22.34 17.06 12.76
CA ASP A 323 -21.41 18.01 12.12
C ASP A 323 -22.05 18.81 10.99
N ASP A 324 -22.94 18.18 10.22
CA ASP A 324 -23.62 18.80 9.08
C ASP A 324 -25.06 19.23 9.38
N ASN A 325 -25.58 18.90 10.56
CA ASN A 325 -26.97 19.07 10.96
C ASN A 325 -27.97 18.50 9.93
N LYS A 326 -27.67 17.32 9.41
CA LYS A 326 -28.45 16.62 8.40
C LYS A 326 -29.16 15.41 9.00
N ASN A 327 -30.42 15.21 8.57
CA ASN A 327 -31.19 14.06 9.00
C ASN A 327 -31.30 13.07 7.86
N TYR A 328 -30.94 11.82 8.09
CA TYR A 328 -31.06 10.73 7.13
C TYR A 328 -32.12 9.73 7.60
N VAL A 329 -33.14 9.54 6.79
CA VAL A 329 -34.06 8.41 6.97
C VAL A 329 -33.38 7.21 6.32
N LEU A 330 -33.21 6.13 7.08
CA LEU A 330 -32.54 4.92 6.66
C LEU A 330 -33.44 3.71 6.71
N TYR A 331 -33.27 2.80 5.75
CA TYR A 331 -33.90 1.49 5.72
C TYR A 331 -32.85 0.44 5.35
N PHE A 332 -32.63 -0.53 6.22
CA PHE A 332 -31.63 -1.57 6.03
C PHE A 332 -32.17 -2.69 5.14
N GLY A 333 -31.44 -3.04 4.09
CA GLY A 333 -31.77 -4.14 3.20
C GLY A 333 -31.05 -5.42 3.59
N SER A 334 -29.76 -5.48 3.35
CA SER A 334 -28.97 -6.69 3.60
C SER A 334 -27.52 -6.37 3.92
N ARG A 335 -26.83 -7.34 4.53
CA ARG A 335 -25.39 -7.32 4.77
C ARG A 335 -24.80 -8.65 4.31
N TYR A 336 -23.78 -8.61 3.49
CA TYR A 336 -23.22 -9.81 2.86
C TYR A 336 -21.79 -9.59 2.36
N LEU A 337 -21.09 -10.71 2.11
CA LEU A 337 -19.78 -10.73 1.48
C LEU A 337 -19.95 -10.94 -0.03
N THR A 338 -19.40 -10.03 -0.85
CA THR A 338 -19.36 -10.21 -2.30
C THR A 338 -18.15 -11.04 -2.72
N ASP A 339 -18.20 -11.66 -3.91
CA ASP A 339 -17.02 -12.35 -4.49
C ASP A 339 -15.83 -11.41 -4.65
N ALA A 340 -16.09 -10.13 -4.97
CA ALA A 340 -15.08 -9.11 -5.07
C ALA A 340 -14.38 -8.85 -3.73
N GLN A 341 -15.15 -8.72 -2.65
CA GLN A 341 -14.61 -8.55 -1.29
C GLN A 341 -13.90 -9.82 -0.80
N LYS A 342 -14.42 -10.99 -1.14
CA LYS A 342 -13.77 -12.27 -0.85
C LYS A 342 -12.41 -12.36 -1.54
N SER A 343 -12.28 -11.88 -2.77
CA SER A 343 -10.99 -11.82 -3.48
C SER A 343 -10.01 -10.89 -2.78
N ILE A 344 -10.44 -9.68 -2.38
CA ILE A 344 -9.61 -8.71 -1.64
C ILE A 344 -9.17 -9.31 -0.30
N MET A 345 -10.07 -9.99 0.40
CA MET A 345 -9.79 -10.68 1.65
C MET A 345 -8.73 -11.77 1.45
N THR A 346 -8.89 -12.60 0.43
CA THR A 346 -7.93 -13.67 0.12
C THR A 346 -6.56 -13.10 -0.25
N ASP A 347 -6.50 -11.99 -1.00
CA ASP A 347 -5.24 -11.30 -1.30
C ASP A 347 -4.58 -10.73 -0.03
N SER A 348 -5.38 -10.23 0.92
CA SER A 348 -4.88 -9.78 2.23
C SER A 348 -4.33 -10.94 3.06
N MET A 349 -5.02 -12.10 3.06
CA MET A 349 -4.53 -13.32 3.72
C MET A 349 -3.21 -13.78 3.10
N LYS A 350 -3.10 -13.78 1.76
CA LYS A 350 -1.85 -14.11 1.06
C LYS A 350 -0.70 -13.19 1.45
N SER A 351 -0.96 -11.89 1.48
CA SER A 351 0.05 -10.89 1.87
C SER A 351 0.53 -11.10 3.30
N SER A 352 -0.41 -11.31 4.24
CA SER A 352 -0.07 -11.57 5.64
C SER A 352 0.74 -12.85 5.80
N LYS A 353 0.31 -13.94 5.14
CA LYS A 353 1.00 -15.23 5.20
C LYS A 353 2.39 -15.18 4.58
N SER A 354 2.55 -14.43 3.50
CA SER A 354 3.84 -14.25 2.85
C SER A 354 4.80 -13.43 3.71
N GLN A 355 4.29 -12.43 4.43
CA GLN A 355 5.10 -11.66 5.39
C GLN A 355 5.52 -12.51 6.59
N GLU A 356 4.60 -13.33 7.13
CA GLU A 356 4.93 -14.31 8.18
C GLU A 356 6.01 -15.28 7.71
N TYR A 357 5.93 -15.73 6.46
CA TYR A 357 6.93 -16.62 5.86
C TYR A 357 8.31 -15.97 5.84
N ILE A 358 8.44 -14.74 5.29
CA ILE A 358 9.71 -14.01 5.31
C ILE A 358 10.21 -13.85 6.75
N ASN A 359 9.38 -13.38 7.66
CA ASN A 359 9.75 -13.17 9.05
C ASN A 359 10.29 -14.47 9.67
N SER A 360 9.67 -15.61 9.37
CA SER A 360 10.12 -16.93 9.85
C SER A 360 11.47 -17.36 9.28
N LEU A 361 11.79 -16.94 8.05
CA LEU A 361 13.07 -17.25 7.42
C LEU A 361 14.22 -16.43 7.98
N ILE A 362 13.97 -15.19 8.36
CA ILE A 362 15.00 -14.28 8.89
C ILE A 362 15.08 -14.31 10.42
N ASP A 363 14.11 -14.93 11.07
CA ASP A 363 14.11 -15.07 12.54
C ASP A 363 15.38 -15.77 13.03
N GLY A 364 16.05 -15.16 13.99
CA GLY A 364 17.33 -15.65 14.52
C GLY A 364 18.56 -15.36 13.65
N MET A 365 18.42 -14.73 12.48
CA MET A 365 19.58 -14.25 11.73
C MET A 365 20.29 -13.12 12.46
N THR A 366 21.60 -13.30 12.69
CA THR A 366 22.42 -12.29 13.38
C THR A 366 23.02 -11.28 12.42
N SER A 367 23.35 -10.11 12.93
CA SER A 367 24.13 -9.10 12.21
C SER A 367 25.18 -8.47 13.13
N GLN A 368 26.32 -8.10 12.58
CA GLN A 368 27.41 -7.44 13.30
C GLN A 368 28.04 -6.37 12.41
N SER A 369 28.43 -5.26 13.01
CA SER A 369 29.16 -4.21 12.32
C SER A 369 30.48 -4.74 11.76
N GLY A 370 30.84 -4.26 10.58
CA GLY A 370 32.10 -4.62 9.92
C GLY A 370 33.26 -3.73 10.34
N THR A 371 34.35 -3.86 9.58
CA THR A 371 35.59 -3.08 9.81
C THR A 371 35.58 -1.73 9.09
N VAL A 372 34.69 -1.54 8.12
CA VAL A 372 34.53 -0.29 7.38
C VAL A 372 33.48 0.56 8.07
N LYS A 373 33.85 1.77 8.45
CA LYS A 373 32.87 2.76 8.92
C LYS A 373 32.03 3.23 7.73
N ILE A 374 30.79 2.83 7.71
CA ILE A 374 29.79 3.28 6.77
C ILE A 374 28.60 3.77 7.57
N TYR A 375 28.07 4.91 7.20
CA TYR A 375 26.86 5.46 7.82
C TYR A 375 26.84 5.25 9.34
N GLU A 376 27.95 5.58 9.94
CA GLU A 376 28.25 5.57 11.35
C GLU A 376 27.37 4.70 12.23
N GLU A 377 27.90 3.56 12.66
CA GLU A 377 27.44 2.81 13.86
C GLU A 377 26.01 2.29 13.83
N THR A 378 25.50 2.06 12.65
CA THR A 378 24.09 1.79 12.44
C THR A 378 23.64 0.39 12.76
N ALA A 379 24.50 -0.55 12.84
CA ALA A 379 24.09 -1.92 13.10
C ALA A 379 24.82 -2.46 14.33
N GLY A 380 24.31 -2.12 15.50
CA GLY A 380 24.62 -2.86 16.70
C GLY A 380 25.79 -2.39 17.55
N SER A 381 25.88 -1.11 17.82
CA SER A 381 26.49 -0.65 19.06
C SER A 381 25.53 -0.80 20.26
N ALA A 382 24.70 -1.81 20.21
CA ALA A 382 24.02 -2.33 21.39
C ALA A 382 24.95 -3.32 22.13
N ASP A 383 26.24 -3.05 22.13
CA ASP A 383 27.15 -3.70 23.05
C ASP A 383 27.29 -2.78 24.26
N GLY A 384 26.58 -3.22 25.25
CA GLY A 384 26.55 -2.64 26.55
C GLY A 384 27.91 -2.31 27.14
N GLU A 385 27.89 -1.22 27.79
CA GLU A 385 28.47 -1.10 29.12
C GLU A 385 27.34 -1.00 30.13
#